data_3717c119012cb43075a75b7d71c9d670
#
_entry.id   3717c119012cb43075a75b7d71c9d670
#
_cell.length_a   1.000
_cell.length_b   1.000
_cell.length_c   1.000
_cell.angle_alpha   90.00
_cell.angle_beta   90.00
_cell.angle_gamma   90.00
#
_symmetry.space_group_name_H-M   'P 1'
#
loop_
_entity.id
_entity.type
_entity.pdbx_description
1 polymer ?
#
loop_
_entity_poly.entity_id
_entity_poly.type
_entity_poly.pdbx_seq_one_letter_code
_entity_poly.pdbx_strand_id
1 'polypeptide(L)'
;METKINNSISKIHNYIYANEGLNNFEVLDVLLKVLYCKSYDEMNDNLLEKVVSETDLYQTALILLENLKNAYPYMFSANDSFEIKEQSIIYIFNELSSFKITKLGTDLKGHIIQRIIDRSFREGRGQFFTPSAIVDFIVKMINPKKGELGCDPACGTGGFIFSALEHIAATNTITNADVNNVFFYDISRSLAKLIAMRLMFEFGVKDPNLYIQDSLSSTFDLKFDYILSNPPFGSQGRISDSTILSKYVLGKDEKGKLFSSQVPDILFIEKIISLLKDGGRAAIILPDGNFENPTSDYIRKYIFNECKINAIISLPDGSFIPYGTGVKASILFITKDSGANKKPYHIFFGKIKKLGYTFSKHSKPSYKENGCIDEDYSEVLNKYKNKIYDDFNFVISSKEISSNNYNLAYNKYCVAWKKIVDSIQKKSFSRISNVCSVVTKKEKILSEETYKYIEIGNISTENCEIVSCSILKGAELPSRASYRLEENDIIVAIAGNAIGTDYGAKAIVSKEYVGAICTNGFIVLRKATISPFLLLNFFNTKAFQAQVIQSKYGTAIPTISKEDFINISFPRYDKNTEEYIISTYTTAFNLKEQAKQLLKSLIQKGID
;
A
#
# COMPACT_ATOMS: atom_id res chain seq x y z
N MET A 1 -0.16 2.64 -36.00
CA MET A 1 1.27 2.89 -35.76
C MET A 1 1.63 2.42 -34.34
N GLU A 2 0.92 2.85 -33.32
CA GLU A 2 1.13 2.46 -31.91
C GLU A 2 1.22 0.96 -31.67
N THR A 3 0.26 0.17 -32.19
CA THR A 3 0.26 -1.30 -32.02
C THR A 3 1.51 -1.94 -32.64
N LYS A 4 1.98 -1.44 -33.77
CA LYS A 4 3.17 -1.99 -34.45
C LYS A 4 4.45 -1.73 -33.64
N ILE A 5 4.68 -0.49 -33.19
CA ILE A 5 5.88 -0.17 -32.42
C ILE A 5 5.88 -0.86 -31.05
N ASN A 6 4.72 -0.99 -30.42
CA ASN A 6 4.56 -1.73 -29.17
C ASN A 6 4.88 -3.23 -29.31
N ASN A 7 4.53 -3.82 -30.46
CA ASN A 7 4.89 -5.20 -30.78
C ASN A 7 6.39 -5.36 -31.00
N SER A 8 7.03 -4.44 -31.73
CA SER A 8 8.48 -4.44 -31.94
C SER A 8 9.24 -4.29 -30.63
N ILE A 9 8.86 -3.37 -29.77
CA ILE A 9 9.46 -3.22 -28.43
C ILE A 9 9.29 -4.49 -27.60
N SER A 10 8.13 -5.13 -27.66
CA SER A 10 7.90 -6.39 -26.95
C SER A 10 8.78 -7.52 -27.48
N LYS A 11 8.99 -7.61 -28.78
CA LYS A 11 9.90 -8.58 -29.40
C LYS A 11 11.35 -8.31 -28.97
N ILE A 12 11.80 -7.05 -29.02
CA ILE A 12 13.14 -6.66 -28.63
C ILE A 12 13.39 -7.01 -27.16
N HIS A 13 12.48 -6.63 -26.27
CA HIS A 13 12.58 -6.96 -24.84
C HIS A 13 12.76 -8.48 -24.63
N ASN A 14 11.88 -9.29 -25.25
CA ASN A 14 11.94 -10.74 -25.12
C ASN A 14 13.24 -11.32 -25.71
N TYR A 15 13.71 -10.76 -26.81
CA TYR A 15 14.94 -11.19 -27.46
C TYR A 15 16.16 -10.93 -26.57
N ILE A 16 16.30 -9.71 -26.02
CA ILE A 16 17.41 -9.36 -25.11
C ILE A 16 17.37 -10.25 -23.87
N TYR A 17 16.19 -10.38 -23.25
CA TYR A 17 16.02 -11.19 -22.05
C TYR A 17 16.45 -12.66 -22.28
N ALA A 18 16.08 -13.23 -23.42
CA ALA A 18 16.39 -14.62 -23.74
C ALA A 18 17.84 -14.88 -24.17
N ASN A 19 18.52 -13.89 -24.79
CA ASN A 19 19.83 -14.12 -25.43
C ASN A 19 21.01 -13.51 -24.68
N GLU A 20 20.76 -12.51 -23.81
CA GLU A 20 21.83 -11.79 -23.11
C GLU A 20 21.90 -12.12 -21.60
N GLY A 21 20.86 -12.74 -21.03
CA GLY A 21 20.83 -13.08 -19.61
C GLY A 21 20.73 -11.86 -18.70
N LEU A 22 20.32 -10.72 -19.24
CA LEU A 22 20.16 -9.46 -18.52
C LEU A 22 18.91 -9.47 -17.64
N ASN A 23 18.97 -8.81 -16.51
CA ASN A 23 17.77 -8.53 -15.72
C ASN A 23 16.91 -7.45 -16.41
N ASN A 24 15.67 -7.32 -15.97
CA ASN A 24 14.72 -6.38 -16.60
C ASN A 24 15.16 -4.92 -16.59
N PHE A 25 15.95 -4.51 -15.60
CA PHE A 25 16.47 -3.15 -15.50
C PHE A 25 17.59 -2.90 -16.52
N GLU A 26 18.48 -3.87 -16.70
CA GLU A 26 19.54 -3.83 -17.72
C GLU A 26 18.93 -3.83 -19.13
N VAL A 27 17.88 -4.64 -19.35
CA VAL A 27 17.11 -4.62 -20.63
C VAL A 27 16.51 -3.24 -20.90
N LEU A 28 15.96 -2.58 -19.87
CA LEU A 28 15.44 -1.22 -19.96
C LEU A 28 16.52 -0.22 -20.35
N ASP A 29 17.70 -0.28 -19.73
CA ASP A 29 18.82 0.63 -20.01
C ASP A 29 19.29 0.47 -21.48
N VAL A 30 19.42 -0.76 -21.96
CA VAL A 30 19.77 -1.05 -23.36
C VAL A 30 18.72 -0.48 -24.34
N LEU A 31 17.44 -0.75 -24.08
CA LEU A 31 16.35 -0.24 -24.92
C LEU A 31 16.35 1.28 -24.99
N LEU A 32 16.54 1.93 -23.88
CA LEU A 32 16.61 3.39 -23.82
C LEU A 32 17.81 3.92 -24.60
N LYS A 33 19.01 3.34 -24.39
CA LYS A 33 20.22 3.73 -25.16
C LYS A 33 19.96 3.65 -26.67
N VAL A 34 19.35 2.57 -27.16
CA VAL A 34 19.07 2.40 -28.59
C VAL A 34 18.04 3.40 -29.09
N LEU A 35 16.94 3.61 -28.37
CA LEU A 35 15.93 4.61 -28.73
C LEU A 35 16.54 6.01 -28.82
N TYR A 36 17.48 6.30 -27.93
CA TYR A 36 18.22 7.56 -27.92
C TYR A 36 19.17 7.71 -29.10
N CYS A 37 19.99 6.69 -29.37
CA CYS A 37 20.87 6.68 -30.52
C CYS A 37 20.08 6.93 -31.80
N LYS A 38 18.95 6.24 -31.96
CA LYS A 38 18.08 6.40 -33.12
C LYS A 38 17.45 7.79 -33.20
N SER A 39 16.94 8.30 -32.08
CA SER A 39 16.35 9.64 -32.02
C SER A 39 17.39 10.74 -32.30
N TYR A 40 18.61 10.58 -31.76
CA TYR A 40 19.72 11.51 -32.01
C TYR A 40 20.12 11.52 -33.47
N ASP A 41 20.25 10.33 -34.08
CA ASP A 41 20.57 10.18 -35.49
C ASP A 41 19.52 10.83 -36.40
N GLU A 42 18.25 10.64 -36.12
CA GLU A 42 17.13 11.23 -36.86
C GLU A 42 17.07 12.78 -36.76
N MET A 43 17.63 13.36 -35.68
CA MET A 43 17.69 14.82 -35.48
C MET A 43 18.93 15.46 -36.08
N ASN A 44 19.97 14.67 -36.41
CA ASN A 44 21.25 15.21 -36.86
C ASN A 44 21.64 14.66 -38.25
N ASP A 45 22.32 13.52 -38.32
CA ASP A 45 23.08 13.11 -39.52
C ASP A 45 22.39 12.05 -40.37
N ASN A 46 21.34 11.38 -39.87
CA ASN A 46 20.65 10.23 -40.49
C ASN A 46 21.64 9.16 -40.96
N LEU A 47 22.64 8.83 -40.13
CA LEU A 47 23.67 7.83 -40.46
C LEU A 47 23.07 6.44 -40.64
N LEU A 48 22.05 6.08 -39.90
CA LEU A 48 21.35 4.78 -39.98
C LEU A 48 20.67 4.58 -41.35
N GLU A 49 20.28 5.66 -42.04
CA GLU A 49 19.71 5.55 -43.41
C GLU A 49 20.78 5.26 -44.48
N LYS A 50 22.05 5.46 -44.18
CA LYS A 50 23.20 5.26 -45.10
C LYS A 50 23.84 3.90 -44.93
N VAL A 51 23.39 3.10 -43.96
CA VAL A 51 23.91 1.75 -43.66
C VAL A 51 23.58 0.78 -44.79
N VAL A 52 24.58 0.04 -45.25
CA VAL A 52 24.44 -0.94 -46.37
C VAL A 52 24.68 -2.37 -45.93
N SER A 53 25.24 -2.62 -44.76
CA SER A 53 25.53 -3.95 -44.23
C SER A 53 25.30 -4.04 -42.72
N GLU A 54 25.19 -5.25 -42.16
CA GLU A 54 25.07 -5.47 -40.71
C GLU A 54 26.31 -4.98 -39.97
N THR A 55 27.51 -5.15 -40.50
CA THR A 55 28.74 -4.65 -39.94
C THR A 55 28.73 -3.11 -39.85
N ASP A 56 28.28 -2.44 -40.92
CA ASP A 56 28.12 -1.00 -40.94
C ASP A 56 27.09 -0.54 -39.92
N LEU A 57 26.00 -1.28 -39.71
CA LEU A 57 24.98 -0.99 -38.74
C LEU A 57 25.55 -1.02 -37.30
N TYR A 58 26.32 -2.04 -36.98
CA TYR A 58 26.97 -2.15 -35.67
C TYR A 58 27.95 -0.99 -35.42
N GLN A 59 28.82 -0.70 -36.38
CA GLN A 59 29.77 0.43 -36.25
C GLN A 59 29.05 1.76 -36.13
N THR A 60 27.99 1.97 -36.90
CA THR A 60 27.15 3.18 -36.81
C THR A 60 26.51 3.30 -35.43
N ALA A 61 26.00 2.21 -34.86
CA ALA A 61 25.42 2.21 -33.52
C ALA A 61 26.44 2.63 -32.45
N LEU A 62 27.68 2.15 -32.53
CA LEU A 62 28.77 2.56 -31.63
C LEU A 62 29.12 4.05 -31.79
N ILE A 63 29.21 4.55 -33.02
CA ILE A 63 29.46 5.98 -33.30
C ILE A 63 28.34 6.83 -32.71
N LEU A 64 27.09 6.41 -32.85
CA LEU A 64 25.95 7.14 -32.28
C LEU A 64 25.98 7.17 -30.76
N LEU A 65 26.39 6.08 -30.12
CA LEU A 65 26.55 6.05 -28.67
C LEU A 65 27.66 7.01 -28.20
N GLU A 66 28.81 7.05 -28.90
CA GLU A 66 29.89 7.99 -28.61
C GLU A 66 29.44 9.45 -28.82
N ASN A 67 28.69 9.72 -29.89
CA ASN A 67 28.11 11.05 -30.13
C ASN A 67 27.17 11.46 -28.99
N LEU A 68 26.36 10.54 -28.47
CA LEU A 68 25.49 10.78 -27.33
C LEU A 68 26.28 11.07 -26.04
N LYS A 69 27.34 10.35 -25.75
CA LYS A 69 28.22 10.61 -24.60
C LYS A 69 28.80 12.02 -24.65
N ASN A 70 29.24 12.44 -25.84
CA ASN A 70 29.79 13.77 -26.02
C ASN A 70 28.74 14.88 -25.94
N ALA A 71 27.55 14.62 -26.48
CA ALA A 71 26.45 15.60 -26.47
C ALA A 71 25.77 15.74 -25.09
N TYR A 72 25.76 14.65 -24.29
CA TYR A 72 25.03 14.56 -23.01
C TYR A 72 25.89 13.93 -21.88
N PRO A 73 27.02 14.57 -21.51
CA PRO A 73 27.98 14.00 -20.53
C PRO A 73 27.42 13.88 -19.10
N TYR A 74 26.31 14.56 -18.80
CA TYR A 74 25.61 14.44 -17.52
C TYR A 74 24.73 13.16 -17.44
N MET A 75 24.33 12.59 -18.62
CA MET A 75 23.53 11.37 -18.70
C MET A 75 24.39 10.13 -18.92
N PHE A 76 25.40 10.24 -19.76
CA PHE A 76 26.26 9.14 -20.17
C PHE A 76 27.67 9.33 -19.64
N SER A 77 28.22 8.30 -19.01
CA SER A 77 29.65 8.28 -18.65
C SER A 77 30.51 7.84 -19.84
N ALA A 78 31.80 8.13 -19.79
CA ALA A 78 32.74 7.66 -20.79
C ALA A 78 32.76 6.11 -20.92
N ASN A 79 32.43 5.41 -19.81
CA ASN A 79 32.44 3.95 -19.76
C ASN A 79 31.10 3.31 -20.18
N ASP A 80 30.06 4.11 -20.49
CA ASP A 80 28.77 3.54 -20.93
C ASP A 80 28.93 2.81 -22.27
N SER A 81 28.42 1.57 -22.32
CA SER A 81 28.35 0.72 -23.50
C SER A 81 26.94 0.13 -23.64
N PHE A 82 26.66 -0.59 -24.72
CA PHE A 82 25.39 -1.32 -24.83
C PHE A 82 25.33 -2.55 -23.91
N GLU A 83 26.49 -3.08 -23.50
CA GLU A 83 26.63 -4.26 -22.62
C GLU A 83 25.92 -5.52 -23.13
N ILE A 84 25.73 -5.63 -24.44
CA ILE A 84 25.13 -6.75 -25.15
C ILE A 84 25.95 -7.09 -26.39
N LYS A 85 25.71 -8.30 -26.93
CA LYS A 85 26.42 -8.79 -28.12
C LYS A 85 26.11 -7.98 -29.37
N GLU A 86 27.06 -7.92 -30.30
CA GLU A 86 26.92 -7.28 -31.61
C GLU A 86 25.65 -7.67 -32.34
N GLN A 87 25.36 -8.99 -32.42
CA GLN A 87 24.17 -9.51 -33.09
C GLN A 87 22.87 -8.99 -32.49
N SER A 88 22.85 -8.75 -31.16
CA SER A 88 21.70 -8.23 -30.47
C SER A 88 21.50 -6.74 -30.76
N ILE A 89 22.57 -5.96 -30.88
CA ILE A 89 22.52 -4.56 -31.31
C ILE A 89 21.94 -4.49 -32.73
N ILE A 90 22.46 -5.28 -33.64
CA ILE A 90 21.99 -5.35 -35.04
C ILE A 90 20.50 -5.70 -35.10
N TYR A 91 20.07 -6.72 -34.34
CA TYR A 91 18.67 -7.13 -34.30
C TYR A 91 17.75 -5.98 -33.84
N ILE A 92 18.15 -5.25 -32.77
CA ILE A 92 17.33 -4.18 -32.19
C ILE A 92 17.18 -3.03 -33.18
N PHE A 93 18.27 -2.57 -33.78
CA PHE A 93 18.21 -1.49 -34.75
C PHE A 93 17.41 -1.86 -36.02
N ASN A 94 17.53 -3.10 -36.50
CA ASN A 94 16.73 -3.62 -37.61
C ASN A 94 15.23 -3.62 -37.27
N GLU A 95 14.84 -4.12 -36.08
CA GLU A 95 13.43 -4.15 -35.66
C GLU A 95 12.83 -2.73 -35.51
N LEU A 96 13.66 -1.74 -35.21
CA LEU A 96 13.25 -0.33 -35.11
C LEU A 96 13.41 0.47 -36.40
N SER A 97 14.02 -0.08 -37.47
CA SER A 97 14.37 0.63 -38.70
C SER A 97 13.16 1.29 -39.38
N SER A 98 12.01 0.64 -39.37
CA SER A 98 10.76 1.12 -39.98
C SER A 98 10.09 2.28 -39.28
N PHE A 99 10.55 2.66 -38.08
CA PHE A 99 9.94 3.73 -37.27
C PHE A 99 10.80 5.00 -37.29
N LYS A 100 10.15 6.13 -37.49
CA LYS A 100 10.74 7.46 -37.28
C LYS A 100 10.33 7.94 -35.89
N ILE A 101 11.27 7.81 -34.93
CA ILE A 101 11.02 8.06 -33.51
C ILE A 101 10.71 9.55 -33.26
N THR A 102 11.42 10.45 -33.93
CA THR A 102 11.25 11.90 -33.81
C THR A 102 9.88 12.39 -34.28
N LYS A 103 9.25 11.67 -35.21
CA LYS A 103 7.92 12.01 -35.73
C LYS A 103 6.77 11.49 -34.87
N LEU A 104 7.04 10.72 -33.81
CA LEU A 104 6.02 10.27 -32.86
C LEU A 104 5.59 11.46 -31.98
N GLY A 105 4.28 11.57 -31.73
CA GLY A 105 3.76 12.54 -30.77
C GLY A 105 4.26 12.28 -29.34
N THR A 106 4.30 13.32 -28.53
CA THR A 106 4.78 13.25 -27.12
C THR A 106 4.04 12.18 -26.32
N ASP A 107 2.72 12.12 -26.46
CA ASP A 107 1.89 11.12 -25.75
C ASP A 107 2.28 9.68 -26.12
N LEU A 108 2.53 9.42 -27.42
CA LEU A 108 2.93 8.09 -27.87
C LEU A 108 4.33 7.72 -27.37
N LYS A 109 5.26 8.68 -27.36
CA LYS A 109 6.61 8.49 -26.80
C LYS A 109 6.53 8.15 -25.31
N GLY A 110 5.74 8.89 -24.54
CA GLY A 110 5.50 8.65 -23.13
C GLY A 110 4.90 7.25 -22.88
N HIS A 111 3.87 6.86 -23.63
CA HIS A 111 3.25 5.54 -23.56
C HIS A 111 4.24 4.40 -23.84
N ILE A 112 5.12 4.57 -24.85
CA ILE A 112 6.14 3.58 -25.19
C ILE A 112 7.08 3.36 -24.00
N ILE A 113 7.63 4.43 -23.46
CA ILE A 113 8.56 4.36 -22.33
C ILE A 113 7.87 3.84 -21.08
N GLN A 114 6.68 4.32 -20.76
CA GLN A 114 5.91 3.84 -19.61
C GLN A 114 5.65 2.33 -19.70
N ARG A 115 5.34 1.82 -20.88
CA ARG A 115 5.12 0.39 -21.09
C ARG A 115 6.38 -0.44 -20.92
N ILE A 116 7.53 0.07 -21.37
CA ILE A 116 8.83 -0.58 -21.16
C ILE A 116 9.12 -0.62 -19.66
N ILE A 117 8.93 0.51 -18.97
CA ILE A 117 9.08 0.64 -17.53
C ILE A 117 8.19 -0.37 -16.78
N ASP A 118 6.88 -0.34 -17.04
CA ASP A 118 5.91 -1.22 -16.38
C ASP A 118 6.29 -2.70 -16.53
N ARG A 119 6.79 -3.09 -17.70
CA ARG A 119 7.21 -4.47 -17.95
C ARG A 119 8.51 -4.82 -17.21
N SER A 120 9.48 -3.92 -17.23
CA SER A 120 10.78 -4.13 -16.59
C SER A 120 10.70 -4.21 -15.07
N PHE A 121 9.75 -3.50 -14.46
CA PHE A 121 9.64 -3.43 -13.00
C PHE A 121 8.65 -4.43 -12.38
N ARG A 122 7.72 -5.02 -13.15
CA ARG A 122 6.80 -6.05 -12.61
C ARG A 122 7.51 -7.32 -12.13
N GLU A 123 8.70 -7.60 -12.62
CA GLU A 123 9.47 -8.81 -12.32
C GLU A 123 10.70 -8.55 -11.43
N GLY A 124 11.03 -7.28 -11.13
CA GLY A 124 12.22 -6.89 -10.36
C GLY A 124 11.96 -6.79 -8.85
N ARG A 125 12.85 -7.37 -8.05
CA ARG A 125 12.81 -7.29 -6.59
C ARG A 125 13.42 -5.96 -6.12
N GLY A 126 12.65 -5.14 -5.36
CA GLY A 126 13.22 -4.16 -4.44
C GLY A 126 12.99 -2.67 -4.70
N GLN A 127 12.29 -2.25 -5.75
CA GLN A 127 11.88 -0.84 -5.92
C GLN A 127 10.37 -0.76 -6.03
N PHE A 128 9.74 0.07 -5.15
CA PHE A 128 8.30 0.21 -5.07
C PHE A 128 7.80 1.17 -6.14
N PHE A 129 7.04 0.64 -7.08
CA PHE A 129 6.38 1.39 -8.14
C PHE A 129 5.01 1.87 -7.69
N THR A 130 4.61 3.05 -8.13
CA THR A 130 3.23 3.51 -7.92
C THR A 130 2.40 3.14 -9.15
N PRO A 131 1.30 2.36 -8.98
CA PRO A 131 0.40 2.03 -10.09
C PRO A 131 -0.10 3.28 -10.82
N SER A 132 -0.13 3.24 -12.15
CA SER A 132 -0.55 4.39 -12.99
C SER A 132 -1.96 4.90 -12.65
N ALA A 133 -2.89 4.00 -12.32
CA ALA A 133 -4.23 4.38 -11.86
C ALA A 133 -4.21 5.26 -10.59
N ILE A 134 -3.31 4.96 -9.65
CA ILE A 134 -3.14 5.76 -8.41
C ILE A 134 -2.47 7.09 -8.74
N VAL A 135 -1.46 7.08 -9.62
CA VAL A 135 -0.77 8.30 -10.08
C VAL A 135 -1.77 9.25 -10.75
N ASP A 136 -2.56 8.75 -11.70
CA ASP A 136 -3.58 9.53 -12.41
C ASP A 136 -4.63 10.13 -11.45
N PHE A 137 -5.12 9.33 -10.51
CA PHE A 137 -6.04 9.80 -9.48
C PHE A 137 -5.44 10.93 -8.63
N ILE A 138 -4.21 10.76 -8.14
CA ILE A 138 -3.51 11.75 -7.32
C ILE A 138 -3.31 13.05 -8.08
N VAL A 139 -2.84 12.97 -9.32
CA VAL A 139 -2.60 14.15 -10.16
C VAL A 139 -3.91 14.90 -10.40
N LYS A 140 -5.01 14.20 -10.71
CA LYS A 140 -6.34 14.82 -10.90
C LYS A 140 -6.92 15.42 -9.63
N MET A 141 -6.58 14.90 -8.45
CA MET A 141 -6.97 15.46 -7.16
C MET A 141 -6.20 16.75 -6.84
N ILE A 142 -4.87 16.74 -7.01
CA ILE A 142 -3.99 17.90 -6.78
C ILE A 142 -4.21 18.96 -7.83
N ASN A 143 -4.49 18.53 -9.08
CA ASN A 143 -4.80 19.41 -10.20
C ASN A 143 -3.70 20.47 -10.44
N PRO A 144 -2.46 20.04 -10.77
CA PRO A 144 -1.35 20.95 -11.06
C PRO A 144 -1.71 21.92 -12.19
N LYS A 145 -1.22 23.17 -12.08
CA LYS A 145 -1.48 24.21 -13.07
C LYS A 145 -0.19 24.63 -13.78
N LYS A 146 -0.34 25.10 -15.02
CA LYS A 146 0.76 25.68 -15.77
C LYS A 146 1.41 26.82 -14.98
N GLY A 147 2.74 26.83 -14.90
CA GLY A 147 3.53 27.82 -14.19
C GLY A 147 3.75 27.56 -12.71
N GLU A 148 3.11 26.54 -12.12
CA GLU A 148 3.39 26.12 -10.74
C GLU A 148 4.69 25.31 -10.66
N LEU A 149 5.44 25.49 -9.56
CA LEU A 149 6.62 24.68 -9.25
C LEU A 149 6.19 23.36 -8.60
N GLY A 150 6.53 22.27 -9.25
CA GLY A 150 6.22 20.91 -8.78
C GLY A 150 7.46 20.13 -8.36
N CYS A 151 7.32 19.23 -7.39
CA CYS A 151 8.43 18.40 -6.91
C CYS A 151 7.98 16.99 -6.53
N ASP A 152 8.87 16.02 -6.76
CA ASP A 152 8.84 14.72 -6.09
C ASP A 152 10.21 14.47 -5.45
N PRO A 153 10.31 14.48 -4.09
CA PRO A 153 11.56 14.28 -3.38
C PRO A 153 12.01 12.82 -3.28
N ALA A 154 11.24 11.87 -3.83
CA ALA A 154 11.56 10.44 -3.92
C ALA A 154 11.00 9.89 -5.23
N CYS A 155 11.42 10.48 -6.35
CA CYS A 155 10.71 10.43 -7.61
C CYS A 155 10.73 9.06 -8.32
N GLY A 156 11.64 8.17 -7.94
CA GLY A 156 11.73 6.86 -8.61
C GLY A 156 11.89 7.03 -10.13
N THR A 157 10.94 6.54 -10.90
CA THR A 157 10.92 6.69 -12.37
C THR A 157 10.28 7.99 -12.86
N GLY A 158 9.92 8.88 -11.94
CA GLY A 158 9.31 10.17 -12.24
C GLY A 158 7.81 10.11 -12.58
N GLY A 159 7.14 8.97 -12.32
CA GLY A 159 5.75 8.74 -12.73
C GLY A 159 4.78 9.87 -12.36
N PHE A 160 4.85 10.40 -11.16
CA PHE A 160 4.01 11.52 -10.71
C PHE A 160 4.22 12.79 -11.51
N ILE A 161 5.47 13.18 -11.71
CA ILE A 161 5.81 14.44 -12.37
C ILE A 161 5.50 14.37 -13.87
N PHE A 162 5.78 13.23 -14.52
CA PHE A 162 5.39 13.05 -15.92
C PHE A 162 3.86 13.10 -16.09
N SER A 163 3.11 12.43 -15.25
CA SER A 163 1.64 12.51 -15.27
C SER A 163 1.13 13.93 -14.97
N ALA A 164 1.80 14.69 -14.09
CA ALA A 164 1.47 16.10 -13.86
C ALA A 164 1.70 16.95 -15.12
N LEU A 165 2.81 16.75 -15.83
CA LEU A 165 3.07 17.41 -17.11
C LEU A 165 2.03 17.06 -18.17
N GLU A 166 1.67 15.79 -18.31
CA GLU A 166 0.60 15.31 -19.20
C GLU A 166 -0.76 15.94 -18.84
N HIS A 167 -1.08 16.02 -17.54
CA HIS A 167 -2.31 16.68 -17.07
C HIS A 167 -2.37 18.15 -17.45
N ILE A 168 -1.25 18.87 -17.31
CA ILE A 168 -1.15 20.28 -17.74
C ILE A 168 -1.25 20.38 -19.26
N ALA A 169 -0.61 19.46 -20.01
CA ALA A 169 -0.64 19.40 -21.47
C ALA A 169 -2.04 19.19 -22.05
N ALA A 170 -2.89 18.46 -21.35
CA ALA A 170 -4.26 18.17 -21.81
C ALA A 170 -5.11 19.44 -22.04
N THR A 171 -4.75 20.54 -21.38
CA THR A 171 -5.51 21.82 -21.47
C THR A 171 -4.65 23.01 -21.89
N ASN A 172 -3.33 22.82 -22.02
CA ASN A 172 -2.38 23.90 -22.32
C ASN A 172 -1.31 23.40 -23.28
N THR A 173 -0.73 24.31 -24.09
CA THR A 173 0.53 24.00 -24.77
C THR A 173 1.66 24.06 -23.75
N ILE A 174 2.40 22.95 -23.60
CA ILE A 174 3.60 22.85 -22.75
C ILE A 174 4.82 23.33 -23.54
N THR A 175 5.65 24.09 -22.87
CA THR A 175 6.96 24.57 -23.35
C THR A 175 8.09 24.01 -22.49
N ASN A 176 9.34 24.12 -22.93
CA ASN A 176 10.50 23.74 -22.11
C ASN A 176 10.53 24.49 -20.76
N ALA A 177 10.05 25.74 -20.73
CA ALA A 177 9.95 26.51 -19.49
C ALA A 177 8.98 25.86 -18.48
N ASP A 178 7.89 25.25 -18.95
CA ASP A 178 6.94 24.54 -18.08
C ASP A 178 7.56 23.26 -17.52
N VAL A 179 8.37 22.55 -18.33
CA VAL A 179 9.11 21.37 -17.89
C VAL A 179 10.21 21.74 -16.89
N ASN A 180 10.80 22.92 -17.01
CA ASN A 180 11.78 23.44 -16.05
C ASN A 180 11.15 23.93 -14.73
N ASN A 181 9.83 23.93 -14.60
CA ASN A 181 9.14 24.17 -13.33
C ASN A 181 8.94 22.90 -12.49
N VAL A 182 9.39 21.73 -12.96
CA VAL A 182 9.28 20.49 -12.21
C VAL A 182 10.65 19.96 -11.80
N PHE A 183 10.70 19.37 -10.60
CA PHE A 183 11.93 19.00 -9.92
C PHE A 183 11.88 17.55 -9.48
N PHE A 184 12.92 16.79 -9.81
CA PHE A 184 13.07 15.39 -9.54
C PHE A 184 14.24 15.16 -8.59
N TYR A 185 14.00 14.43 -7.52
CA TYR A 185 15.06 14.03 -6.58
C TYR A 185 15.00 12.55 -6.33
N ASP A 186 16.11 11.85 -6.50
CA ASP A 186 16.27 10.44 -6.14
C ASP A 186 17.72 10.14 -5.79
N ILE A 187 17.94 9.14 -4.97
CA ILE A 187 19.30 8.66 -4.61
C ILE A 187 19.89 7.78 -5.72
N SER A 188 19.04 7.20 -6.55
CA SER A 188 19.41 6.24 -7.59
C SER A 188 19.89 6.93 -8.86
N ARG A 189 21.17 6.82 -9.16
CA ARG A 189 21.77 7.33 -10.39
C ARG A 189 21.12 6.71 -11.65
N SER A 190 20.77 5.42 -11.60
CA SER A 190 20.14 4.73 -12.73
C SER A 190 18.73 5.25 -13.03
N LEU A 191 17.94 5.53 -11.99
CA LEU A 191 16.60 6.13 -12.16
C LEU A 191 16.69 7.57 -12.65
N ALA A 192 17.65 8.34 -12.16
CA ALA A 192 17.89 9.69 -12.62
C ALA A 192 18.24 9.70 -14.12
N LYS A 193 19.10 8.77 -14.59
CA LYS A 193 19.40 8.59 -16.02
C LYS A 193 18.13 8.31 -16.82
N LEU A 194 17.27 7.40 -16.35
CA LEU A 194 15.99 7.11 -16.99
C LEU A 194 15.11 8.36 -17.12
N ILE A 195 14.99 9.16 -16.06
CA ILE A 195 14.20 10.41 -16.06
C ILE A 195 14.77 11.40 -17.06
N ALA A 196 16.08 11.65 -17.03
CA ALA A 196 16.75 12.56 -17.95
C ALA A 196 16.49 12.16 -19.40
N MET A 197 16.59 10.85 -19.66
CA MET A 197 16.30 10.27 -20.96
C MET A 197 14.82 10.50 -21.36
N ARG A 198 13.86 10.30 -20.48
CA ARG A 198 12.44 10.59 -20.76
C ARG A 198 12.20 12.06 -21.08
N LEU A 199 12.72 12.98 -20.26
CA LEU A 199 12.55 14.41 -20.44
C LEU A 199 13.09 14.90 -21.78
N MET A 200 14.24 14.40 -22.18
CA MET A 200 14.78 14.70 -23.49
C MET A 200 13.94 14.08 -24.61
N PHE A 201 13.57 12.82 -24.50
CA PHE A 201 12.86 12.07 -25.54
C PHE A 201 11.42 12.58 -25.73
N GLU A 202 10.70 12.85 -24.64
CA GLU A 202 9.31 13.28 -24.68
C GLU A 202 9.18 14.79 -24.92
N PHE A 203 10.05 15.60 -24.31
CA PHE A 203 9.92 17.06 -24.28
C PHE A 203 11.10 17.82 -24.92
N GLY A 204 12.18 17.13 -25.30
CA GLY A 204 13.37 17.78 -25.88
C GLY A 204 14.20 18.60 -24.87
N VAL A 205 14.02 18.38 -23.56
CA VAL A 205 14.73 19.09 -22.51
C VAL A 205 16.10 18.47 -22.28
N LYS A 206 17.16 19.29 -22.41
CA LYS A 206 18.56 18.84 -22.32
C LYS A 206 19.15 18.97 -20.92
N ASP A 207 18.67 19.91 -20.13
CA ASP A 207 19.19 20.22 -18.79
C ASP A 207 18.01 20.32 -17.80
N PRO A 208 17.50 19.17 -17.33
CA PRO A 208 16.36 19.13 -16.43
C PRO A 208 16.75 19.40 -14.97
N ASN A 209 15.80 19.86 -14.17
CA ASN A 209 15.94 19.96 -12.71
C ASN A 209 15.89 18.56 -12.05
N LEU A 210 16.95 17.80 -12.23
CA LEU A 210 17.11 16.43 -11.78
C LEU A 210 18.33 16.31 -10.85
N TYR A 211 18.11 15.88 -9.63
CA TYR A 211 19.12 15.87 -8.58
C TYR A 211 19.30 14.46 -8.01
N ILE A 212 20.55 13.95 -8.11
CA ILE A 212 20.93 12.65 -7.55
C ILE A 212 21.43 12.89 -6.14
N GLN A 213 20.53 12.80 -5.16
CA GLN A 213 20.87 13.07 -3.77
C GLN A 213 19.88 12.40 -2.80
N ASP A 214 20.33 12.16 -1.57
CA ASP A 214 19.43 11.79 -0.49
C ASP A 214 18.64 13.00 0.00
N SER A 215 17.35 13.01 -0.26
CA SER A 215 16.45 14.10 0.09
C SER A 215 16.34 14.36 1.59
N LEU A 216 16.56 13.35 2.43
CA LEU A 216 16.48 13.52 3.89
C LEU A 216 17.71 14.20 4.46
N SER A 217 18.88 13.98 3.86
CA SER A 217 20.14 14.60 4.31
C SER A 217 20.39 15.97 3.68
N SER A 218 19.86 16.21 2.47
CA SER A 218 20.15 17.39 1.66
C SER A 218 19.29 18.60 2.02
N THR A 219 19.81 19.79 1.75
CA THR A 219 19.08 21.07 1.79
C THR A 219 18.47 21.37 0.43
N PHE A 220 17.37 22.12 0.42
CA PHE A 220 16.68 22.56 -0.78
C PHE A 220 16.47 24.07 -0.70
N ASP A 221 16.88 24.78 -1.73
CA ASP A 221 16.79 26.26 -1.75
C ASP A 221 15.40 26.76 -2.18
N LEU A 222 14.59 25.87 -2.77
CA LEU A 222 13.28 26.19 -3.29
C LEU A 222 12.14 25.63 -2.44
N LYS A 223 10.99 26.31 -2.54
CA LYS A 223 9.70 25.84 -2.07
C LYS A 223 8.76 25.63 -3.26
N PHE A 224 7.84 24.66 -3.12
CA PHE A 224 7.03 24.17 -4.22
C PHE A 224 5.54 24.49 -4.02
N ASP A 225 4.84 24.70 -5.12
CA ASP A 225 3.39 24.90 -5.14
C ASP A 225 2.66 23.58 -4.97
N TYR A 226 3.24 22.50 -5.51
CA TYR A 226 2.73 21.14 -5.26
C TYR A 226 3.85 20.11 -5.14
N ILE A 227 3.58 19.08 -4.31
CA ILE A 227 4.47 17.93 -4.13
C ILE A 227 3.63 16.65 -4.24
N LEU A 228 4.10 15.70 -5.05
CA LEU A 228 3.50 14.39 -5.23
C LEU A 228 4.56 13.36 -4.90
N SER A 229 4.32 12.45 -3.97
CA SER A 229 5.35 11.48 -3.60
C SER A 229 4.81 10.18 -3.05
N ASN A 230 5.51 9.11 -3.37
CA ASN A 230 5.39 7.81 -2.74
C ASN A 230 6.74 7.46 -2.10
N PRO A 231 7.04 7.98 -0.89
CA PRO A 231 8.33 7.76 -0.25
C PRO A 231 8.54 6.27 0.09
N PRO A 232 9.79 5.82 0.27
CA PRO A 232 10.07 4.44 0.62
C PRO A 232 9.43 4.06 1.95
N PHE A 233 8.74 2.87 1.99
CA PHE A 233 8.01 2.37 3.14
C PHE A 233 8.83 1.41 4.00
N GLY A 234 8.49 1.35 5.30
CA GLY A 234 8.72 0.21 6.15
C GLY A 234 10.05 0.20 6.91
N SER A 235 10.22 -0.89 7.65
CA SER A 235 11.33 -1.08 8.60
C SER A 235 12.67 -1.42 7.94
N GLN A 236 12.66 -1.88 6.69
CA GLN A 236 13.89 -2.05 5.91
C GLN A 236 14.38 -0.66 5.48
N GLY A 237 15.62 -0.33 5.82
CA GLY A 237 16.18 1.00 5.54
C GLY A 237 15.87 2.05 6.60
N ARG A 238 15.63 1.65 7.86
CA ARG A 238 15.51 2.60 8.97
C ARG A 238 16.72 3.54 9.05
N ILE A 239 16.42 4.82 9.23
CA ILE A 239 17.46 5.86 9.40
C ILE A 239 17.89 5.85 10.87
N SER A 240 19.16 5.50 11.11
CA SER A 240 19.81 5.51 12.44
C SER A 240 20.88 6.60 12.57
N ASP A 241 21.17 7.32 11.50
CA ASP A 241 22.12 8.43 11.51
C ASP A 241 21.56 9.59 12.34
N SER A 242 22.21 9.85 13.48
CA SER A 242 21.85 10.92 14.40
C SER A 242 21.94 12.31 13.77
N THR A 243 22.80 12.52 12.79
CA THR A 243 22.94 13.80 12.07
C THR A 243 21.72 14.07 11.19
N ILE A 244 21.14 13.04 10.60
CA ILE A 244 19.88 13.15 9.85
C ILE A 244 18.72 13.31 10.82
N LEU A 245 18.59 12.42 11.80
CA LEU A 245 17.48 12.44 12.77
C LEU A 245 17.36 13.78 13.50
N SER A 246 18.50 14.41 13.85
CA SER A 246 18.52 15.68 14.57
C SER A 246 17.89 16.86 13.81
N LYS A 247 17.86 16.77 12.45
CA LYS A 247 17.28 17.81 11.57
C LYS A 247 15.75 17.84 11.61
N TYR A 248 15.12 16.76 12.10
CA TYR A 248 13.67 16.57 12.04
C TYR A 248 13.04 16.58 13.44
N VAL A 249 11.88 17.20 13.56
CA VAL A 249 11.02 17.11 14.75
C VAL A 249 10.56 15.67 14.92
N LEU A 250 10.12 15.02 13.83
CA LEU A 250 9.68 13.62 13.82
C LEU A 250 10.83 12.61 13.97
N GLY A 251 12.08 13.06 14.03
CA GLY A 251 13.26 12.27 14.44
C GLY A 251 13.44 12.16 15.94
N LYS A 252 12.58 12.82 16.73
CA LYS A 252 12.66 12.96 18.20
C LYS A 252 11.33 12.56 18.85
N ASP A 253 11.40 12.15 20.11
CA ASP A 253 10.22 11.98 20.95
C ASP A 253 9.66 13.33 21.44
N GLU A 254 8.51 13.30 22.12
CA GLU A 254 7.84 14.51 22.65
C GLU A 254 8.71 15.28 23.69
N LYS A 255 9.75 14.64 24.23
CA LYS A 255 10.72 15.26 25.16
C LYS A 255 11.94 15.82 24.45
N GLY A 256 12.00 15.73 23.11
CA GLY A 256 13.12 16.18 22.28
C GLY A 256 14.31 15.22 22.23
N LYS A 257 14.20 14.01 22.78
CA LYS A 257 15.24 12.99 22.73
C LYS A 257 15.19 12.30 21.36
N LEU A 258 16.36 12.16 20.71
CA LEU A 258 16.48 11.44 19.43
C LEU A 258 16.02 9.99 19.57
N PHE A 259 15.25 9.53 18.60
CA PHE A 259 15.00 8.10 18.43
C PHE A 259 16.31 7.38 18.07
N SER A 260 16.44 6.12 18.46
CA SER A 260 17.57 5.29 18.02
C SER A 260 17.55 5.02 16.51
N SER A 261 16.36 4.99 15.93
CA SER A 261 16.15 4.94 14.50
C SER A 261 14.70 5.35 14.15
N GLN A 262 14.49 5.86 12.92
CA GLN A 262 13.17 6.20 12.41
C GLN A 262 12.94 5.58 11.03
N VAL A 263 11.70 5.32 10.67
CA VAL A 263 11.37 4.87 9.31
C VAL A 263 11.36 6.05 8.34
N PRO A 264 11.81 5.84 7.09
CA PRO A 264 11.95 6.93 6.12
C PRO A 264 10.66 7.69 5.84
N ASP A 265 9.53 6.99 5.66
CA ASP A 265 8.24 7.58 5.34
C ASP A 265 7.80 8.64 6.36
N ILE A 266 8.11 8.47 7.65
CA ILE A 266 7.83 9.47 8.70
C ILE A 266 8.66 10.73 8.50
N LEU A 267 9.95 10.60 8.23
CA LEU A 267 10.82 11.77 7.99
C LEU A 267 10.46 12.48 6.68
N PHE A 268 10.02 11.72 5.66
CA PHE A 268 9.53 12.31 4.41
C PHE A 268 8.25 13.13 4.58
N ILE A 269 7.36 12.80 5.53
CA ILE A 269 6.21 13.65 5.86
C ILE A 269 6.68 15.06 6.24
N GLU A 270 7.60 15.15 7.20
CA GLU A 270 8.14 16.45 7.63
C GLU A 270 8.91 17.14 6.50
N LYS A 271 9.74 16.38 5.77
CA LYS A 271 10.49 16.92 4.63
C LYS A 271 9.56 17.53 3.58
N ILE A 272 8.53 16.82 3.16
CA ILE A 272 7.55 17.29 2.17
C ILE A 272 6.85 18.56 2.67
N ILE A 273 6.35 18.56 3.90
CA ILE A 273 5.71 19.74 4.49
C ILE A 273 6.66 20.93 4.54
N SER A 274 7.92 20.68 4.89
CA SER A 274 8.94 21.74 4.92
C SER A 274 9.24 22.35 3.56
N LEU A 275 9.10 21.57 2.48
CA LEU A 275 9.36 22.00 1.11
C LEU A 275 8.18 22.75 0.46
N LEU A 276 6.98 22.68 1.02
CA LEU A 276 5.83 23.40 0.50
C LEU A 276 5.95 24.92 0.75
N LYS A 277 5.51 25.70 -0.22
CA LYS A 277 5.13 27.11 0.00
C LYS A 277 3.94 27.18 0.95
N ASP A 278 3.71 28.32 1.57
CA ASP A 278 2.45 28.57 2.29
C ASP A 278 1.29 28.54 1.29
N GLY A 279 0.22 27.80 1.59
CA GLY A 279 -0.83 27.49 0.61
C GLY A 279 -0.48 26.40 -0.43
N GLY A 280 0.77 25.93 -0.47
CA GLY A 280 1.19 24.82 -1.31
C GLY A 280 0.54 23.50 -0.86
N ARG A 281 0.33 22.58 -1.79
CA ARG A 281 -0.43 21.34 -1.58
C ARG A 281 0.41 20.10 -1.86
N ALA A 282 0.15 19.02 -1.13
CA ALA A 282 0.82 17.76 -1.40
C ALA A 282 -0.14 16.56 -1.35
N ALA A 283 0.24 15.52 -2.10
CA ALA A 283 -0.31 14.19 -1.96
C ALA A 283 0.82 13.21 -1.64
N ILE A 284 0.64 12.46 -0.56
CA ILE A 284 1.65 11.54 -0.04
C ILE A 284 0.99 10.17 0.14
N ILE A 285 1.56 9.13 -0.46
CA ILE A 285 1.14 7.76 -0.20
C ILE A 285 1.87 7.29 1.05
N LEU A 286 1.14 6.78 2.03
CA LEU A 286 1.68 6.35 3.32
C LEU A 286 1.07 5.02 3.75
N PRO A 287 1.82 4.15 4.45
CA PRO A 287 1.26 2.99 5.14
C PRO A 287 0.14 3.37 6.10
N ASP A 288 -0.92 2.56 6.17
CA ASP A 288 -2.08 2.82 7.05
C ASP A 288 -1.68 2.96 8.52
N GLY A 289 -0.58 2.33 8.95
CA GLY A 289 -0.04 2.50 10.31
C GLY A 289 0.22 3.95 10.73
N ASN A 290 0.57 4.84 9.78
CA ASN A 290 0.76 6.26 10.08
C ASN A 290 -0.56 6.97 10.44
N PHE A 291 -1.68 6.46 9.92
CA PHE A 291 -3.01 7.01 10.16
C PHE A 291 -3.68 6.46 11.42
N GLU A 292 -3.38 5.22 11.82
CA GLU A 292 -4.16 4.50 12.81
C GLU A 292 -3.40 4.07 14.07
N ASN A 293 -2.08 3.77 14.00
CA ASN A 293 -1.35 3.24 15.14
C ASN A 293 -1.37 4.22 16.32
N PRO A 294 -1.73 3.78 17.53
CA PRO A 294 -1.75 4.65 18.71
C PRO A 294 -0.41 5.33 19.00
N THR A 295 0.69 4.61 18.77
CA THR A 295 2.06 5.12 18.99
C THR A 295 2.53 6.14 17.95
N SER A 296 1.74 6.36 16.89
CA SER A 296 2.04 7.30 15.79
C SER A 296 1.24 8.60 15.87
N ASP A 297 0.61 8.90 17.02
CA ASP A 297 -0.23 10.09 17.19
C ASP A 297 0.58 11.39 17.09
N TYR A 298 1.86 11.39 17.52
CA TYR A 298 2.77 12.53 17.39
C TYR A 298 2.98 12.96 15.93
N ILE A 299 2.98 12.02 14.97
CA ILE A 299 3.07 12.30 13.54
C ILE A 299 1.82 13.04 13.06
N ARG A 300 0.65 12.54 13.45
CA ARG A 300 -0.63 13.13 13.08
C ARG A 300 -0.84 14.50 13.72
N LYS A 301 -0.41 14.69 14.98
CA LYS A 301 -0.35 16.00 15.63
C LYS A 301 0.51 16.99 14.86
N TYR A 302 1.71 16.55 14.41
CA TYR A 302 2.59 17.36 13.58
C TYR A 302 1.92 17.80 12.28
N ILE A 303 1.30 16.86 11.54
CA ILE A 303 0.58 17.17 10.30
C ILE A 303 -0.54 18.19 10.56
N PHE A 304 -1.33 18.01 11.63
CA PHE A 304 -2.42 18.91 11.99
C PHE A 304 -1.94 20.32 12.35
N ASN A 305 -0.76 20.45 12.93
CA ASN A 305 -0.20 21.75 13.32
C ASN A 305 0.32 22.54 12.12
N GLU A 306 0.90 21.85 11.14
CA GLU A 306 1.58 22.46 10.00
C GLU A 306 0.67 22.59 8.76
N CYS A 307 -0.41 21.79 8.69
CA CYS A 307 -1.20 21.66 7.48
C CYS A 307 -2.70 21.57 7.76
N LYS A 308 -3.47 22.01 6.77
CA LYS A 308 -4.87 21.61 6.60
C LYS A 308 -4.92 20.27 5.85
N ILE A 309 -5.53 19.25 6.45
CA ILE A 309 -5.79 17.98 5.78
C ILE A 309 -7.03 18.16 4.89
N ASN A 310 -6.87 17.96 3.59
CA ASN A 310 -7.97 18.11 2.63
C ASN A 310 -8.76 16.81 2.48
N ALA A 311 -8.02 15.69 2.34
CA ALA A 311 -8.61 14.37 2.16
C ALA A 311 -7.71 13.24 2.64
N ILE A 312 -8.33 12.13 3.02
CA ILE A 312 -7.72 10.81 3.23
C ILE A 312 -8.41 9.83 2.29
N ILE A 313 -7.65 9.17 1.43
CA ILE A 313 -8.19 8.18 0.50
C ILE A 313 -7.61 6.81 0.81
N SER A 314 -8.46 5.90 1.29
CA SER A 314 -8.07 4.52 1.55
C SER A 314 -7.97 3.74 0.23
N LEU A 315 -6.81 3.14 -0.03
CA LEU A 315 -6.57 2.28 -1.20
C LEU A 315 -7.05 0.84 -0.92
N PRO A 316 -7.32 0.02 -1.94
CA PRO A 316 -7.64 -1.39 -1.76
C PRO A 316 -6.50 -2.16 -1.11
N ASP A 317 -6.83 -3.21 -0.34
CA ASP A 317 -5.82 -4.15 0.15
C ASP A 317 -5.13 -4.83 -1.04
N GLY A 318 -3.81 -4.91 -1.00
CA GLY A 318 -3.03 -5.54 -2.06
C GLY A 318 -2.74 -4.68 -3.29
N SER A 319 -3.11 -3.39 -3.30
CA SER A 319 -2.85 -2.47 -4.42
C SER A 319 -1.40 -2.49 -4.91
N PHE A 320 -0.45 -2.76 -4.04
CA PHE A 320 0.98 -2.78 -4.33
C PHE A 320 1.58 -4.19 -4.45
N ILE A 321 0.78 -5.26 -4.34
CA ILE A 321 1.28 -6.65 -4.52
C ILE A 321 1.95 -6.85 -5.89
N PRO A 322 1.40 -6.33 -7.00
CA PRO A 322 2.06 -6.43 -8.31
C PRO A 322 3.44 -5.76 -8.35
N TYR A 323 3.70 -4.86 -7.41
CA TYR A 323 4.91 -4.03 -7.33
C TYR A 323 5.79 -4.37 -6.13
N GLY A 324 5.62 -5.57 -5.55
CA GLY A 324 6.54 -6.17 -4.59
C GLY A 324 6.21 -5.99 -3.12
N THR A 325 5.12 -5.31 -2.75
CA THR A 325 4.71 -5.18 -1.34
C THR A 325 3.21 -5.40 -1.13
N GLY A 326 2.87 -6.10 -0.04
CA GLY A 326 1.48 -6.25 0.42
C GLY A 326 1.05 -5.20 1.45
N VAL A 327 1.83 -4.14 1.64
CA VAL A 327 1.51 -3.09 2.62
C VAL A 327 0.23 -2.37 2.22
N LYS A 328 -0.73 -2.30 3.15
CA LYS A 328 -1.92 -1.48 3.01
C LYS A 328 -1.55 -0.02 3.17
N ALA A 329 -1.97 0.81 2.22
CA ALA A 329 -1.66 2.22 2.19
C ALA A 329 -2.89 3.09 1.95
N SER A 330 -2.80 4.34 2.38
CA SER A 330 -3.74 5.41 2.10
C SER A 330 -3.03 6.63 1.53
N ILE A 331 -3.76 7.51 0.87
CA ILE A 331 -3.23 8.76 0.32
C ILE A 331 -3.64 9.91 1.23
N LEU A 332 -2.67 10.68 1.68
CA LEU A 332 -2.83 11.90 2.46
C LEU A 332 -2.78 13.11 1.52
N PHE A 333 -3.84 13.90 1.47
CA PHE A 333 -3.88 15.19 0.76
C PHE A 333 -3.87 16.34 1.76
N ILE A 334 -2.87 17.22 1.65
CA ILE A 334 -2.68 18.34 2.56
C ILE A 334 -2.46 19.66 1.80
N THR A 335 -2.76 20.75 2.48
CA THR A 335 -2.34 22.10 2.11
C THR A 335 -1.57 22.70 3.26
N LYS A 336 -0.37 23.22 3.01
CA LYS A 336 0.43 23.87 4.06
C LYS A 336 -0.28 25.11 4.57
N ASP A 337 -0.57 25.14 5.86
CA ASP A 337 -1.26 26.23 6.54
C ASP A 337 -1.02 26.10 8.05
N SER A 338 -0.01 26.77 8.55
CA SER A 338 0.31 26.81 9.99
C SER A 338 -0.78 27.45 10.87
N GLY A 339 -1.79 28.05 10.24
CA GLY A 339 -2.99 28.61 10.88
C GLY A 339 -4.22 27.71 10.84
N ALA A 340 -4.18 26.54 10.18
CA ALA A 340 -5.34 25.69 9.88
C ALA A 340 -6.13 25.24 11.11
N ASN A 341 -5.45 25.05 12.26
CA ASN A 341 -6.09 24.55 13.48
C ASN A 341 -6.83 25.61 14.29
N LYS A 342 -6.82 26.86 13.86
CA LYS A 342 -7.51 27.95 14.58
C LYS A 342 -9.02 27.91 14.44
N LYS A 343 -9.54 27.28 13.35
CA LYS A 343 -10.99 27.09 13.11
C LYS A 343 -11.27 25.67 12.64
N PRO A 344 -12.35 25.01 13.13
CA PRO A 344 -12.75 23.71 12.63
C PRO A 344 -13.00 23.72 11.11
N TYR A 345 -12.54 22.68 10.42
CA TYR A 345 -12.77 22.46 8.99
C TYR A 345 -13.18 21.01 8.75
N HIS A 346 -13.61 20.70 7.54
CA HIS A 346 -14.01 19.34 7.14
C HIS A 346 -12.92 18.67 6.33
N ILE A 347 -12.69 17.39 6.64
CA ILE A 347 -11.74 16.51 5.97
C ILE A 347 -12.55 15.46 5.21
N PHE A 348 -12.27 15.30 3.91
CA PHE A 348 -12.91 14.27 3.09
C PHE A 348 -12.25 12.92 3.34
N PHE A 349 -13.06 11.89 3.55
CA PHE A 349 -12.64 10.49 3.62
C PHE A 349 -13.27 9.74 2.45
N GLY A 350 -12.43 9.14 1.61
CA GLY A 350 -12.87 8.35 0.47
C GLY A 350 -12.26 6.95 0.49
N LYS A 351 -12.92 6.01 -0.17
CA LYS A 351 -12.41 4.64 -0.33
C LYS A 351 -12.46 4.21 -1.78
N ILE A 352 -11.30 3.89 -2.32
CA ILE A 352 -11.17 3.20 -3.60
C ILE A 352 -11.20 1.70 -3.32
N LYS A 353 -11.99 0.95 -4.08
CA LYS A 353 -12.13 -0.52 -3.99
C LYS A 353 -11.53 -1.21 -5.22
N LYS A 354 -11.51 -0.52 -6.36
CA LYS A 354 -11.12 -1.06 -7.66
C LYS A 354 -10.21 -0.09 -8.40
N LEU A 355 -9.12 -0.60 -8.94
CA LEU A 355 -8.09 0.18 -9.63
C LEU A 355 -7.93 -0.20 -11.11
N GLY A 356 -8.82 -1.04 -11.66
CA GLY A 356 -8.74 -1.49 -13.03
C GLY A 356 -7.78 -2.65 -13.29
N TYR A 357 -7.25 -3.25 -12.22
CA TYR A 357 -6.35 -4.41 -12.31
C TYR A 357 -6.52 -5.35 -11.11
N THR A 358 -6.07 -6.61 -11.27
CA THR A 358 -6.10 -7.62 -10.21
C THR A 358 -4.92 -7.48 -9.25
N PHE A 359 -5.16 -7.63 -7.94
CA PHE A 359 -4.15 -7.47 -6.89
C PHE A 359 -3.37 -8.78 -6.65
N SER A 360 -2.69 -9.27 -7.70
CA SER A 360 -1.87 -10.47 -7.66
C SER A 360 -0.49 -10.21 -8.25
N LYS A 361 0.47 -11.09 -7.98
CA LYS A 361 1.84 -11.00 -8.54
C LYS A 361 1.85 -10.85 -10.07
N HIS A 362 0.92 -11.55 -10.74
CA HIS A 362 0.72 -11.47 -12.18
C HIS A 362 -0.53 -10.65 -12.50
N SER A 363 -0.47 -9.37 -12.11
CA SER A 363 -1.57 -8.43 -12.30
C SER A 363 -2.05 -8.39 -13.75
N LYS A 364 -3.37 -8.44 -13.92
CA LYS A 364 -4.04 -8.32 -15.23
C LYS A 364 -5.06 -7.19 -15.18
N PRO A 365 -5.30 -6.50 -16.30
CA PRO A 365 -6.41 -5.57 -16.40
C PRO A 365 -7.73 -6.24 -15.99
N SER A 366 -8.55 -5.52 -15.25
CA SER A 366 -9.89 -5.95 -14.84
C SER A 366 -10.92 -5.14 -15.59
N TYR A 367 -11.92 -5.82 -16.18
CA TYR A 367 -12.95 -5.21 -16.99
C TYR A 367 -14.34 -5.50 -16.43
N LYS A 368 -15.25 -4.54 -16.56
CA LYS A 368 -16.70 -4.69 -16.34
C LYS A 368 -17.32 -5.51 -17.48
N GLU A 369 -18.54 -6.00 -17.29
CA GLU A 369 -19.27 -6.75 -18.32
C GLU A 369 -19.43 -5.99 -19.64
N ASN A 370 -19.50 -4.65 -19.58
CA ASN A 370 -19.58 -3.78 -20.76
C ASN A 370 -18.23 -3.50 -21.45
N GLY A 371 -17.14 -4.18 -21.05
CA GLY A 371 -15.81 -4.04 -21.63
C GLY A 371 -15.00 -2.81 -21.14
N CYS A 372 -15.58 -1.95 -20.30
CA CYS A 372 -14.84 -0.84 -19.69
C CYS A 372 -13.93 -1.35 -18.55
N ILE A 373 -12.85 -0.60 -18.25
CA ILE A 373 -11.97 -0.89 -17.11
C ILE A 373 -12.80 -0.87 -15.82
N ASP A 374 -12.64 -1.91 -14.98
CA ASP A 374 -13.33 -2.04 -13.70
C ASP A 374 -12.61 -1.24 -12.60
N GLU A 375 -12.89 0.04 -12.54
CA GLU A 375 -12.36 0.98 -11.57
C GLU A 375 -13.49 1.79 -10.91
N ASP A 376 -13.22 2.35 -9.72
CA ASP A 376 -14.13 3.24 -8.99
C ASP A 376 -13.46 4.54 -8.50
N TYR A 377 -12.18 4.73 -8.79
CA TYR A 377 -11.47 5.94 -8.39
C TYR A 377 -11.98 7.21 -9.11
N SER A 378 -12.50 7.08 -10.32
CA SER A 378 -13.15 8.19 -11.04
C SER A 378 -14.41 8.67 -10.32
N GLU A 379 -15.17 7.76 -9.72
CA GLU A 379 -16.35 8.09 -8.92
C GLU A 379 -15.94 8.82 -7.62
N VAL A 380 -14.90 8.33 -6.92
CA VAL A 380 -14.37 8.98 -5.71
C VAL A 380 -13.89 10.41 -6.02
N LEU A 381 -13.17 10.59 -7.14
CA LEU A 381 -12.74 11.90 -7.60
C LEU A 381 -13.93 12.85 -7.86
N ASN A 382 -14.97 12.35 -8.54
CA ASN A 382 -16.17 13.11 -8.82
C ASN A 382 -16.89 13.55 -7.53
N LYS A 383 -17.01 12.63 -6.56
CA LYS A 383 -17.62 12.91 -5.25
C LYS A 383 -16.83 13.97 -4.48
N TYR A 384 -15.50 13.89 -4.48
CA TYR A 384 -14.66 14.90 -3.86
C TYR A 384 -14.84 16.29 -4.50
N LYS A 385 -14.76 16.38 -5.84
CA LYS A 385 -14.85 17.65 -6.57
C LYS A 385 -16.23 18.31 -6.43
N ASN A 386 -17.29 17.52 -6.47
CA ASN A 386 -18.66 18.01 -6.43
C ASN A 386 -19.29 18.00 -5.03
N LYS A 387 -18.50 17.64 -3.98
CA LYS A 387 -18.94 17.56 -2.57
C LYS A 387 -20.18 16.66 -2.39
N ILE A 388 -20.19 15.52 -3.08
CA ILE A 388 -21.22 14.50 -2.98
C ILE A 388 -20.78 13.46 -1.96
N TYR A 389 -21.60 13.18 -0.96
CA TYR A 389 -21.25 12.30 0.15
C TYR A 389 -22.20 11.11 0.24
N ASP A 390 -21.65 9.96 0.66
CA ASP A 390 -22.39 8.73 0.93
C ASP A 390 -21.78 7.98 2.12
N ASP A 391 -22.18 6.73 2.32
CA ASP A 391 -21.71 5.91 3.44
C ASP A 391 -20.22 5.53 3.37
N PHE A 392 -19.60 5.64 2.19
CA PHE A 392 -18.19 5.30 1.93
C PHE A 392 -17.33 6.50 1.53
N ASN A 393 -17.94 7.61 1.18
CA ASN A 393 -17.27 8.85 0.81
C ASN A 393 -17.95 10.01 1.57
N PHE A 394 -17.30 10.48 2.63
CA PHE A 394 -17.93 11.33 3.64
C PHE A 394 -16.96 12.39 4.15
N VAL A 395 -17.44 13.31 4.94
CA VAL A 395 -16.62 14.34 5.60
C VAL A 395 -16.69 14.23 7.11
N ILE A 396 -15.57 14.49 7.78
CA ILE A 396 -15.45 14.53 9.23
C ILE A 396 -14.87 15.89 9.65
N SER A 397 -15.35 16.44 10.75
CA SER A 397 -14.82 17.68 11.31
C SER A 397 -13.42 17.44 11.90
N SER A 398 -12.48 18.35 11.63
CA SER A 398 -11.15 18.34 12.26
C SER A 398 -11.22 18.33 13.79
N LYS A 399 -12.28 18.91 14.38
CA LYS A 399 -12.52 18.86 15.83
C LYS A 399 -12.84 17.42 16.29
N GLU A 400 -13.62 16.65 15.54
CA GLU A 400 -13.90 15.23 15.86
C GLU A 400 -12.63 14.39 15.78
N ILE A 401 -11.77 14.64 14.77
CA ILE A 401 -10.47 13.98 14.61
C ILE A 401 -9.57 14.29 15.82
N SER A 402 -9.42 15.56 16.20
CA SER A 402 -8.55 15.95 17.33
C SER A 402 -9.03 15.39 18.67
N SER A 403 -10.36 15.28 18.88
CA SER A 403 -10.93 14.65 20.09
C SER A 403 -10.76 13.13 20.11
N ASN A 404 -10.41 12.50 18.98
CA ASN A 404 -10.12 11.08 18.84
C ASN A 404 -8.61 10.78 18.68
N ASN A 405 -7.76 11.48 19.43
CA ASN A 405 -6.30 11.32 19.41
C ASN A 405 -5.69 11.45 18.02
N TYR A 406 -6.23 12.38 17.23
CA TYR A 406 -5.80 12.62 15.84
C TYR A 406 -5.83 11.37 14.95
N ASN A 407 -6.64 10.37 15.29
CA ASN A 407 -6.75 9.16 14.47
C ASN A 407 -7.31 9.52 13.10
N LEU A 408 -6.65 9.08 12.04
CA LEU A 408 -6.99 9.36 10.64
C LEU A 408 -7.40 8.08 9.87
N ALA A 409 -7.62 6.96 10.58
CA ALA A 409 -8.04 5.72 9.96
C ALA A 409 -9.42 5.86 9.31
N TYR A 410 -9.51 5.57 8.03
CA TYR A 410 -10.77 5.60 7.27
C TYR A 410 -11.89 4.80 7.97
N ASN A 411 -11.58 3.57 8.39
CA ASN A 411 -12.59 2.66 8.95
C ASN A 411 -13.20 3.17 10.26
N LYS A 412 -12.46 3.96 11.04
CA LYS A 412 -12.94 4.54 12.32
C LYS A 412 -14.15 5.45 12.12
N TYR A 413 -14.19 6.16 10.99
CA TYR A 413 -15.22 7.17 10.71
C TYR A 413 -16.22 6.73 9.65
N CYS A 414 -16.03 5.58 9.02
CA CYS A 414 -16.87 5.08 7.93
C CYS A 414 -18.34 5.04 8.35
N VAL A 415 -19.16 5.81 7.65
CA VAL A 415 -20.59 6.02 7.99
C VAL A 415 -21.38 4.72 7.93
N ALA A 416 -21.05 3.82 6.98
CA ALA A 416 -21.68 2.51 6.88
C ALA A 416 -21.52 1.70 8.19
N TRP A 417 -20.30 1.68 8.75
CA TRP A 417 -20.06 0.98 10.01
C TRP A 417 -20.66 1.71 11.20
N LYS A 418 -20.58 3.05 11.23
CA LYS A 418 -21.16 3.87 12.29
C LYS A 418 -22.68 3.66 12.39
N LYS A 419 -23.42 3.62 11.27
CA LYS A 419 -24.85 3.33 11.26
C LYS A 419 -25.18 1.99 11.92
N ILE A 420 -24.38 0.94 11.66
CA ILE A 420 -24.57 -0.38 12.27
C ILE A 420 -24.36 -0.30 13.79
N VAL A 421 -23.30 0.34 14.24
CA VAL A 421 -22.98 0.49 15.66
C VAL A 421 -24.04 1.33 16.38
N ASP A 422 -24.44 2.47 15.80
CA ASP A 422 -25.49 3.34 16.34
C ASP A 422 -26.82 2.60 16.49
N SER A 423 -27.12 1.67 15.57
CA SER A 423 -28.36 0.86 15.64
C SER A 423 -28.42 -0.05 16.88
N ILE A 424 -27.23 -0.51 17.36
CA ILE A 424 -27.12 -1.29 18.59
C ILE A 424 -27.28 -0.37 19.79
N GLN A 425 -26.59 0.78 19.78
CA GLN A 425 -26.57 1.71 20.90
C GLN A 425 -27.90 2.42 21.14
N LYS A 426 -28.74 2.53 20.10
CA LYS A 426 -30.14 3.01 20.23
C LYS A 426 -31.07 2.01 20.93
N LYS A 427 -30.68 0.72 20.96
CA LYS A 427 -31.37 -0.35 21.70
C LYS A 427 -30.71 -0.56 23.05
N SER A 428 -31.31 -1.38 23.90
CA SER A 428 -30.64 -1.82 25.14
C SER A 428 -29.39 -2.63 24.79
N PHE A 429 -28.24 -2.22 25.34
CA PHE A 429 -26.96 -2.92 25.11
C PHE A 429 -26.18 -3.04 26.42
N SER A 430 -25.19 -3.93 26.42
CA SER A 430 -24.15 -4.05 27.46
C SER A 430 -22.78 -4.04 26.80
N ARG A 431 -21.71 -3.87 27.54
CA ARG A 431 -20.35 -4.09 27.04
C ARG A 431 -19.91 -5.52 27.33
N ILE A 432 -19.00 -6.06 26.52
CA ILE A 432 -18.42 -7.39 26.76
C ILE A 432 -17.83 -7.46 28.17
N SER A 433 -17.15 -6.40 28.64
CA SER A 433 -16.62 -6.29 30.00
C SER A 433 -17.65 -6.46 31.11
N ASN A 434 -18.92 -6.20 30.86
CA ASN A 434 -19.98 -6.31 31.84
C ASN A 434 -20.58 -7.73 31.93
N VAL A 435 -20.31 -8.57 30.93
CA VAL A 435 -20.91 -9.92 30.83
C VAL A 435 -19.88 -11.05 30.96
N CYS A 436 -18.59 -10.76 30.89
CA CYS A 436 -17.53 -11.73 31.10
C CYS A 436 -16.23 -11.06 31.54
N SER A 437 -15.31 -11.85 32.13
CA SER A 437 -13.96 -11.44 32.47
C SER A 437 -12.96 -11.87 31.42
N VAL A 438 -11.84 -11.15 31.30
CA VAL A 438 -10.72 -11.49 30.40
C VAL A 438 -9.62 -12.18 31.18
N VAL A 439 -9.09 -13.28 30.67
CA VAL A 439 -7.91 -13.92 31.23
C VAL A 439 -6.67 -13.09 30.85
N THR A 440 -6.03 -12.49 31.85
CA THR A 440 -4.83 -11.66 31.67
C THR A 440 -3.57 -12.32 32.18
N LYS A 441 -3.70 -13.24 33.13
CA LYS A 441 -2.56 -13.96 33.73
C LYS A 441 -2.01 -14.97 32.75
N LYS A 442 -0.74 -14.81 32.38
CA LYS A 442 -0.02 -15.79 31.59
C LYS A 442 0.28 -17.03 32.40
N GLU A 443 0.19 -18.17 31.74
CA GLU A 443 0.58 -19.46 32.33
C GLU A 443 2.10 -19.57 32.47
N LYS A 444 2.55 -20.16 33.57
CA LYS A 444 3.96 -20.49 33.75
C LYS A 444 4.24 -21.84 33.08
N ILE A 445 4.94 -21.79 31.96
CA ILE A 445 5.31 -23.00 31.20
C ILE A 445 6.53 -23.65 31.84
N LEU A 446 6.44 -24.96 32.11
CA LEU A 446 7.53 -25.79 32.58
C LEU A 446 8.14 -26.57 31.41
N SER A 447 9.44 -26.49 31.21
CA SER A 447 10.15 -27.02 30.03
C SER A 447 9.90 -28.49 29.76
N GLU A 448 9.81 -29.29 30.83
CA GLU A 448 9.67 -30.78 30.74
C GLU A 448 8.25 -31.27 30.63
N GLU A 449 7.26 -30.43 30.94
CA GLU A 449 5.85 -30.82 30.85
C GLU A 449 5.37 -30.78 29.40
N THR A 450 4.39 -31.67 29.11
CA THR A 450 3.75 -31.71 27.78
C THR A 450 2.41 -30.99 27.83
N TYR A 451 2.17 -30.15 26.82
CA TYR A 451 0.99 -29.31 26.71
C TYR A 451 0.26 -29.55 25.38
N LYS A 452 -1.06 -29.49 25.41
CA LYS A 452 -1.88 -29.25 24.23
C LYS A 452 -1.75 -27.76 23.89
N TYR A 453 -1.32 -27.42 22.68
CA TYR A 453 -1.18 -26.03 22.21
C TYR A 453 -2.18 -25.74 21.11
N ILE A 454 -2.88 -24.59 21.23
CA ILE A 454 -3.93 -24.15 20.31
C ILE A 454 -3.54 -22.78 19.74
N GLU A 455 -3.47 -22.72 18.44
CA GLU A 455 -3.28 -21.47 17.68
C GLU A 455 -4.45 -21.17 16.76
N ILE A 456 -4.44 -19.99 16.11
CA ILE A 456 -5.56 -19.50 15.29
C ILE A 456 -5.94 -20.50 14.20
N GLY A 457 -4.96 -21.17 13.58
CA GLY A 457 -5.17 -22.18 12.55
C GLY A 457 -5.86 -23.47 13.04
N ASN A 458 -5.96 -23.69 14.34
CA ASN A 458 -6.65 -24.85 14.91
C ASN A 458 -8.16 -24.66 15.07
N ILE A 459 -8.70 -23.51 14.65
CA ILE A 459 -10.12 -23.17 14.77
C ILE A 459 -10.81 -23.33 13.42
N SER A 460 -11.87 -24.14 13.38
CA SER A 460 -12.82 -24.12 12.27
C SER A 460 -13.68 -22.86 12.36
N THR A 461 -13.50 -21.95 11.41
CA THR A 461 -14.27 -20.70 11.36
C THR A 461 -15.72 -20.93 10.92
N GLU A 462 -15.99 -21.99 10.18
CA GLU A 462 -17.32 -22.40 9.75
C GLU A 462 -18.16 -22.90 10.94
N ASN A 463 -17.55 -23.76 11.78
CA ASN A 463 -18.23 -24.40 12.90
C ASN A 463 -18.01 -23.68 14.23
N CYS A 464 -17.11 -22.69 14.29
CA CYS A 464 -16.71 -22.00 15.51
C CYS A 464 -16.21 -22.97 16.61
N GLU A 465 -15.34 -23.92 16.25
CA GLU A 465 -14.82 -24.99 17.11
C GLU A 465 -13.31 -25.12 17.03
N ILE A 466 -12.73 -25.64 18.11
CA ILE A 466 -11.35 -26.14 18.10
C ILE A 466 -11.37 -27.51 17.43
N VAL A 467 -10.69 -27.68 16.30
CA VAL A 467 -10.68 -28.94 15.52
C VAL A 467 -9.40 -29.74 15.70
N SER A 468 -8.35 -29.14 16.21
CA SER A 468 -7.05 -29.78 16.43
C SER A 468 -6.24 -29.05 17.48
N CYS A 469 -5.17 -29.65 17.95
CA CYS A 469 -4.14 -29.02 18.78
C CYS A 469 -2.80 -29.70 18.51
N SER A 470 -1.71 -28.97 18.72
CA SER A 470 -0.36 -29.54 18.76
C SER A 470 -0.06 -30.07 20.17
N ILE A 471 0.65 -31.21 20.28
CA ILE A 471 1.15 -31.72 21.55
C ILE A 471 2.65 -31.43 21.59
N LEU A 472 3.09 -30.55 22.47
CA LEU A 472 4.46 -30.01 22.51
C LEU A 472 4.99 -30.06 23.95
N LYS A 473 6.30 -30.30 24.12
CA LYS A 473 6.98 -30.03 25.39
C LYS A 473 7.03 -28.51 25.65
N GLY A 474 7.07 -28.12 26.92
CA GLY A 474 7.12 -26.70 27.28
C GLY A 474 8.30 -25.94 26.65
N ALA A 475 9.45 -26.60 26.50
CA ALA A 475 10.62 -26.04 25.80
C ALA A 475 10.38 -25.78 24.30
N GLU A 476 9.43 -26.47 23.68
CA GLU A 476 9.10 -26.37 22.24
C GLU A 476 7.95 -25.36 21.98
N LEU A 477 7.27 -24.91 23.03
CA LEU A 477 6.15 -23.99 22.89
C LEU A 477 6.63 -22.63 22.33
N PRO A 478 5.93 -22.05 21.35
CA PRO A 478 6.23 -20.71 20.87
C PRO A 478 6.14 -19.66 22.00
N SER A 479 6.95 -18.62 21.94
CA SER A 479 6.94 -17.51 22.91
C SER A 479 5.57 -16.81 23.07
N ARG A 480 4.68 -17.01 22.10
CA ARG A 480 3.29 -16.53 22.10
C ARG A 480 2.31 -17.44 22.87
N ALA A 481 2.70 -18.63 23.29
CA ALA A 481 1.89 -19.49 24.17
C ALA A 481 1.67 -18.78 25.52
N SER A 482 0.40 -18.59 25.92
CA SER A 482 0.15 -17.62 26.99
C SER A 482 -0.94 -18.01 28.00
N TYR A 483 -2.08 -18.53 27.57
CA TYR A 483 -3.24 -18.67 28.45
C TYR A 483 -3.68 -20.11 28.55
N ARG A 484 -3.89 -20.60 29.80
CA ARG A 484 -4.48 -21.92 30.06
C ARG A 484 -6.01 -21.82 29.94
N LEU A 485 -6.59 -22.73 29.20
CA LEU A 485 -8.03 -22.78 28.90
C LEU A 485 -8.80 -23.61 29.95
N GLU A 486 -10.00 -23.14 30.28
CA GLU A 486 -10.98 -23.81 31.09
C GLU A 486 -12.23 -24.16 30.28
N GLU A 487 -13.05 -25.07 30.78
CA GLU A 487 -14.31 -25.45 30.12
C GLU A 487 -15.23 -24.19 30.02
N ASN A 488 -15.90 -24.03 28.88
CA ASN A 488 -16.77 -22.91 28.56
C ASN A 488 -16.08 -21.56 28.43
N ASP A 489 -14.74 -21.49 28.45
CA ASP A 489 -14.04 -20.28 27.98
C ASP A 489 -14.42 -20.00 26.52
N ILE A 490 -14.53 -18.73 26.17
CA ILE A 490 -14.71 -18.34 24.77
C ILE A 490 -13.40 -17.71 24.31
N ILE A 491 -12.81 -18.27 23.26
CA ILE A 491 -11.61 -17.73 22.62
C ILE A 491 -11.99 -17.02 21.32
N VAL A 492 -11.47 -15.83 21.13
CA VAL A 492 -11.71 -15.01 19.93
C VAL A 492 -10.38 -14.44 19.44
N ALA A 493 -10.09 -14.59 18.16
CA ALA A 493 -8.87 -14.00 17.58
C ALA A 493 -8.93 -12.49 17.62
N ILE A 494 -7.87 -11.88 18.16
CA ILE A 494 -7.67 -10.42 18.23
C ILE A 494 -6.51 -9.96 17.33
N ALA A 495 -5.88 -10.86 16.59
CA ALA A 495 -4.81 -10.59 15.64
C ALA A 495 -4.97 -11.45 14.38
N GLY A 496 -4.56 -10.92 13.23
CA GLY A 496 -4.58 -11.59 11.93
C GLY A 496 -5.55 -10.96 10.94
N ASN A 497 -5.38 -11.31 9.66
CA ASN A 497 -6.12 -10.68 8.55
C ASN A 497 -7.64 -10.94 8.59
N ALA A 498 -8.06 -12.02 9.21
CA ALA A 498 -9.46 -12.43 9.28
C ALA A 498 -10.28 -11.73 10.39
N ILE A 499 -9.64 -10.97 11.32
CA ILE A 499 -10.38 -10.31 12.40
C ILE A 499 -11.37 -9.27 11.84
N GLY A 500 -12.59 -9.28 12.36
CA GLY A 500 -13.66 -8.41 11.87
C GLY A 500 -14.28 -8.87 10.53
N THR A 501 -14.07 -10.12 10.13
CA THR A 501 -14.69 -10.75 8.97
C THR A 501 -15.50 -11.99 9.38
N ASP A 502 -16.23 -12.59 8.46
CA ASP A 502 -16.96 -13.84 8.67
C ASP A 502 -15.98 -14.99 9.04
N TYR A 503 -14.73 -14.91 8.61
CA TYR A 503 -13.66 -15.91 8.85
C TYR A 503 -12.83 -15.64 10.11
N GLY A 504 -13.22 -14.72 10.97
CA GLY A 504 -12.54 -14.49 12.25
C GLY A 504 -12.64 -15.70 13.17
N ALA A 505 -11.50 -16.26 13.61
CA ALA A 505 -11.46 -17.44 14.44
C ALA A 505 -12.06 -17.18 15.83
N LYS A 506 -13.00 -18.03 16.25
CA LYS A 506 -13.69 -17.99 17.53
C LYS A 506 -14.21 -19.37 17.90
N ALA A 507 -14.18 -19.74 19.18
CA ALA A 507 -14.68 -21.04 19.64
C ALA A 507 -15.05 -21.00 21.12
N ILE A 508 -15.93 -21.91 21.54
CA ILE A 508 -16.15 -22.25 22.95
C ILE A 508 -15.27 -23.46 23.27
N VAL A 509 -14.56 -23.39 24.38
CA VAL A 509 -13.66 -24.46 24.84
C VAL A 509 -14.48 -25.64 25.38
N SER A 510 -14.41 -26.78 24.70
CA SER A 510 -15.02 -28.04 25.12
C SER A 510 -14.15 -28.77 26.16
N LYS A 511 -14.73 -29.79 26.83
CA LYS A 511 -14.02 -30.65 27.81
C LYS A 511 -12.72 -31.25 27.28
N GLU A 512 -12.66 -31.56 25.99
CA GLU A 512 -11.49 -32.16 25.33
C GLU A 512 -10.23 -31.24 25.40
N TYR A 513 -10.42 -29.92 25.43
CA TYR A 513 -9.34 -28.95 25.40
C TYR A 513 -9.11 -28.19 26.71
N VAL A 514 -9.74 -28.66 27.80
CA VAL A 514 -9.48 -28.15 29.16
C VAL A 514 -8.01 -28.37 29.52
N GLY A 515 -7.36 -27.33 30.05
CA GLY A 515 -5.94 -27.36 30.40
C GLY A 515 -4.99 -27.08 29.22
N ALA A 516 -5.48 -26.98 27.98
CA ALA A 516 -4.67 -26.58 26.83
C ALA A 516 -4.15 -25.13 26.98
N ILE A 517 -3.00 -24.86 26.38
CA ILE A 517 -2.43 -23.49 26.30
C ILE A 517 -2.77 -22.90 24.95
N CYS A 518 -3.29 -21.69 24.91
CA CYS A 518 -3.51 -20.99 23.64
C CYS A 518 -2.53 -19.82 23.41
N THR A 519 -2.42 -19.41 22.14
CA THR A 519 -1.63 -18.26 21.73
C THR A 519 -2.20 -16.94 22.27
N ASN A 520 -1.34 -15.94 22.51
CA ASN A 520 -1.74 -14.57 22.83
C ASN A 520 -2.46 -13.83 21.66
N GLY A 521 -2.54 -14.44 20.49
CA GLY A 521 -3.38 -14.00 19.38
C GLY A 521 -4.88 -14.15 19.65
N PHE A 522 -5.27 -14.84 20.74
CA PHE A 522 -6.63 -14.89 21.24
C PHE A 522 -6.82 -13.97 22.46
N ILE A 523 -8.03 -13.39 22.58
CA ILE A 523 -8.59 -13.01 23.85
C ILE A 523 -9.37 -14.21 24.43
N VAL A 524 -9.19 -14.47 25.72
CA VAL A 524 -9.89 -15.55 26.43
C VAL A 524 -10.90 -14.92 27.36
N LEU A 525 -12.19 -15.15 27.10
CA LEU A 525 -13.31 -14.64 27.88
C LEU A 525 -13.79 -15.77 28.80
N ARG A 526 -13.89 -15.48 30.09
CA ARG A 526 -14.20 -16.44 31.16
C ARG A 526 -15.27 -15.91 32.09
N LYS A 527 -15.94 -16.80 32.82
CA LYS A 527 -16.99 -16.48 33.81
C LYS A 527 -18.09 -15.58 33.21
N ALA A 528 -18.58 -15.97 32.04
CA ALA A 528 -19.69 -15.28 31.42
C ALA A 528 -20.94 -15.35 32.33
N THR A 529 -21.59 -14.22 32.54
CA THR A 529 -22.85 -14.10 33.29
C THR A 529 -24.07 -14.40 32.43
N ILE A 530 -23.86 -14.62 31.15
CA ILE A 530 -24.85 -15.01 30.12
C ILE A 530 -24.38 -16.29 29.43
N SER A 531 -25.26 -16.94 28.70
CA SER A 531 -24.89 -18.14 27.95
C SER A 531 -23.74 -17.88 26.97
N PRO A 532 -22.68 -18.70 26.93
CA PRO A 532 -21.60 -18.58 25.94
C PRO A 532 -22.10 -18.56 24.49
N PHE A 533 -23.22 -19.25 24.20
CA PHE A 533 -23.82 -19.27 22.87
C PHE A 533 -24.36 -17.90 22.41
N LEU A 534 -24.82 -17.05 23.31
CA LEU A 534 -25.23 -15.69 22.96
C LEU A 534 -24.04 -14.83 22.51
N LEU A 535 -22.90 -14.96 23.18
CA LEU A 535 -21.66 -14.29 22.78
C LEU A 535 -21.15 -14.84 21.46
N LEU A 536 -21.12 -16.17 21.31
CA LEU A 536 -20.68 -16.80 20.05
C LEU A 536 -21.54 -16.36 18.86
N ASN A 537 -22.89 -16.33 19.06
CA ASN A 537 -23.79 -15.81 18.04
C ASN A 537 -23.50 -14.35 17.69
N PHE A 538 -23.30 -13.50 18.70
CA PHE A 538 -22.96 -12.08 18.47
C PHE A 538 -21.66 -11.92 17.68
N PHE A 539 -20.63 -12.70 17.97
CA PHE A 539 -19.35 -12.66 17.26
C PHE A 539 -19.45 -13.07 15.78
N ASN A 540 -20.57 -13.65 15.36
CA ASN A 540 -20.90 -13.93 13.96
C ASN A 540 -21.70 -12.81 13.26
N THR A 541 -22.06 -11.74 13.98
CA THR A 541 -22.90 -10.68 13.42
C THR A 541 -22.10 -9.56 12.73
N LYS A 542 -22.73 -8.89 11.75
CA LYS A 542 -22.18 -7.64 11.17
C LYS A 542 -22.00 -6.54 12.22
N ALA A 543 -22.77 -6.57 13.29
CA ALA A 543 -22.67 -5.65 14.41
C ALA A 543 -21.35 -5.79 15.19
N PHE A 544 -20.88 -7.01 15.41
CA PHE A 544 -19.56 -7.26 15.98
C PHE A 544 -18.45 -6.89 15.00
N GLN A 545 -18.57 -7.35 13.75
CA GLN A 545 -17.58 -7.07 12.71
C GLN A 545 -17.34 -5.56 12.53
N ALA A 546 -18.42 -4.76 12.47
CA ALA A 546 -18.33 -3.31 12.33
C ALA A 546 -17.51 -2.67 13.45
N GLN A 547 -17.73 -3.08 14.71
CA GLN A 547 -16.99 -2.55 15.86
C GLN A 547 -15.51 -2.97 15.84
N VAL A 548 -15.22 -4.22 15.47
CA VAL A 548 -13.83 -4.67 15.29
C VAL A 548 -13.13 -3.90 14.17
N ILE A 549 -13.79 -3.71 13.02
CA ILE A 549 -13.24 -2.97 11.88
C ILE A 549 -12.93 -1.51 12.23
N GLN A 550 -13.77 -0.88 13.06
CA GLN A 550 -13.55 0.50 13.51
C GLN A 550 -12.41 0.64 14.53
N SER A 551 -12.09 -0.44 15.25
CA SER A 551 -11.12 -0.41 16.36
C SER A 551 -9.79 -1.09 16.03
N LYS A 552 -9.73 -1.94 14.99
CA LYS A 552 -8.48 -2.62 14.62
C LYS A 552 -7.48 -1.66 14.00
N TYR A 553 -6.20 -1.96 14.22
CA TYR A 553 -5.05 -1.22 13.71
C TYR A 553 -3.92 -2.18 13.31
N GLY A 554 -2.90 -1.67 12.60
CA GLY A 554 -1.74 -2.43 12.15
C GLY A 554 -1.87 -2.92 10.70
N THR A 555 -0.83 -2.66 9.90
CA THR A 555 -0.81 -2.93 8.45
C THR A 555 -0.37 -4.33 8.07
N ALA A 556 0.61 -4.90 8.80
CA ALA A 556 1.14 -6.23 8.51
C ALA A 556 0.29 -7.34 9.14
N ILE A 557 -0.08 -7.16 10.40
CA ILE A 557 -0.96 -8.05 11.15
C ILE A 557 -2.00 -7.17 11.85
N PRO A 558 -3.21 -7.01 11.27
CA PRO A 558 -4.29 -6.28 11.90
C PRO A 558 -4.56 -6.83 13.30
N THR A 559 -4.71 -5.94 14.27
CA THR A 559 -4.88 -6.31 15.68
C THR A 559 -5.91 -5.38 16.32
N ILE A 560 -6.71 -5.89 17.24
CA ILE A 560 -7.54 -5.08 18.14
C ILE A 560 -6.98 -5.18 19.56
N SER A 561 -6.90 -4.05 20.27
CA SER A 561 -6.47 -4.08 21.67
C SER A 561 -7.49 -4.82 22.55
N LYS A 562 -7.02 -5.42 23.66
CA LYS A 562 -7.94 -6.06 24.61
C LYS A 562 -8.91 -5.05 25.21
N GLU A 563 -8.46 -3.82 25.43
CA GLU A 563 -9.28 -2.74 25.94
C GLU A 563 -10.41 -2.37 24.98
N ASP A 564 -10.09 -2.18 23.70
CA ASP A 564 -11.11 -1.91 22.67
C ASP A 564 -12.07 -3.08 22.54
N PHE A 565 -11.57 -4.32 22.59
CA PHE A 565 -12.39 -5.51 22.45
C PHE A 565 -13.42 -5.63 23.58
N ILE A 566 -13.03 -5.43 24.84
CA ILE A 566 -13.97 -5.53 25.99
C ILE A 566 -14.97 -4.38 26.03
N ASN A 567 -14.69 -3.26 25.36
CA ASN A 567 -15.57 -2.12 25.23
C ASN A 567 -16.59 -2.27 24.09
N ILE A 568 -16.53 -3.34 23.29
CA ILE A 568 -17.50 -3.64 22.22
C ILE A 568 -18.91 -3.72 22.83
N SER A 569 -19.86 -3.04 22.19
CA SER A 569 -21.27 -3.01 22.56
C SER A 569 -21.95 -4.33 22.13
N PHE A 570 -22.48 -5.05 23.09
CA PHE A 570 -23.21 -6.29 22.91
C PHE A 570 -24.71 -6.00 23.06
N PRO A 571 -25.57 -6.37 22.07
CA PRO A 571 -27.01 -6.10 22.15
C PRO A 571 -27.65 -6.98 23.24
N ARG A 572 -28.57 -6.43 24.01
CA ARG A 572 -29.45 -7.21 24.86
C ARG A 572 -30.58 -7.75 24.02
N TYR A 573 -30.69 -9.06 23.97
CA TYR A 573 -31.80 -9.75 23.29
C TYR A 573 -33.02 -9.78 24.20
N ASP A 574 -34.21 -9.87 23.63
CA ASP A 574 -35.41 -10.25 24.38
C ASP A 574 -35.35 -11.74 24.75
N LYS A 575 -36.15 -12.13 25.74
CA LYS A 575 -36.13 -13.49 26.31
C LYS A 575 -36.41 -14.59 25.27
N ASN A 576 -37.33 -14.35 24.35
CA ASN A 576 -37.66 -15.34 23.32
C ASN A 576 -36.49 -15.55 22.35
N THR A 577 -35.84 -14.45 21.95
CA THR A 577 -34.64 -14.48 21.09
C THR A 577 -33.47 -15.19 21.80
N GLU A 578 -33.25 -14.93 23.09
CA GLU A 578 -32.21 -15.61 23.88
C GLU A 578 -32.46 -17.11 23.95
N GLU A 579 -33.69 -17.52 24.31
CA GLU A 579 -34.07 -18.93 24.38
C GLU A 579 -33.92 -19.62 23.02
N TYR A 580 -34.32 -19.00 21.95
CA TYR A 580 -34.17 -19.51 20.59
C TYR A 580 -32.71 -19.74 20.22
N ILE A 581 -31.83 -18.74 20.44
CA ILE A 581 -30.40 -18.83 20.15
C ILE A 581 -29.78 -19.97 20.97
N ILE A 582 -30.03 -20.00 22.29
CA ILE A 582 -29.46 -21.00 23.20
C ILE A 582 -29.90 -22.41 22.84
N SER A 583 -31.21 -22.63 22.62
CA SER A 583 -31.73 -23.93 22.26
C SER A 583 -31.20 -24.43 20.92
N THR A 584 -31.09 -23.56 19.93
CA THR A 584 -30.58 -23.90 18.59
C THR A 584 -29.12 -24.34 18.66
N TYR A 585 -28.25 -23.57 19.34
CA TYR A 585 -26.85 -23.94 19.49
C TYR A 585 -26.69 -25.20 20.34
N THR A 586 -27.45 -25.35 21.44
CA THR A 586 -27.41 -26.54 22.29
C THR A 586 -27.76 -27.80 21.50
N THR A 587 -28.83 -27.72 20.69
CA THR A 587 -29.25 -28.84 19.84
C THR A 587 -28.18 -29.17 18.80
N ALA A 588 -27.63 -28.15 18.11
CA ALA A 588 -26.59 -28.35 17.10
C ALA A 588 -25.33 -29.01 17.69
N PHE A 589 -24.86 -28.53 18.85
CA PHE A 589 -23.67 -29.10 19.52
C PHE A 589 -23.93 -30.54 20.02
N ASN A 590 -25.11 -30.82 20.57
CA ASN A 590 -25.47 -32.16 21.01
C ASN A 590 -25.53 -33.17 19.86
N LEU A 591 -26.17 -32.82 18.75
CA LEU A 591 -26.23 -33.67 17.55
C LEU A 591 -24.83 -33.94 16.99
N LYS A 592 -23.97 -32.96 17.01
CA LYS A 592 -22.60 -33.11 16.54
C LYS A 592 -21.77 -34.01 17.43
N GLU A 593 -21.91 -33.89 18.74
CA GLU A 593 -21.23 -34.78 19.70
C GLU A 593 -21.71 -36.21 19.55
N GLN A 594 -23.03 -36.44 19.38
CA GLN A 594 -23.58 -37.75 19.08
C GLN A 594 -23.01 -38.34 17.78
N ALA A 595 -22.89 -37.52 16.71
CA ALA A 595 -22.29 -37.95 15.45
C ALA A 595 -20.82 -38.36 15.63
N LYS A 596 -20.03 -37.57 16.38
CA LYS A 596 -18.62 -37.90 16.69
C LYS A 596 -18.50 -39.22 17.46
N GLN A 597 -19.40 -39.47 18.46
CA GLN A 597 -19.39 -40.68 19.25
C GLN A 597 -19.75 -41.92 18.41
N LEU A 598 -20.75 -41.79 17.53
CA LEU A 598 -21.12 -42.87 16.59
C LEU A 598 -19.96 -43.23 15.66
N LEU A 599 -19.29 -42.25 15.08
CA LEU A 599 -18.12 -42.49 14.23
C LEU A 599 -16.96 -43.13 15.00
N LYS A 600 -16.66 -42.66 16.21
CA LYS A 600 -15.65 -43.30 17.07
C LYS A 600 -16.00 -44.77 17.38
N SER A 601 -17.27 -45.08 17.65
CA SER A 601 -17.72 -46.45 17.93
C SER A 601 -17.57 -47.38 16.72
N LEU A 602 -17.76 -46.88 15.51
CA LEU A 602 -17.53 -47.64 14.26
C LEU A 602 -16.04 -47.94 14.04
N ILE A 603 -15.18 -46.94 14.23
CA ILE A 603 -13.72 -47.13 14.11
C ILE A 603 -13.19 -48.12 15.14
N GLN A 604 -13.70 -48.08 16.40
CA GLN A 604 -13.28 -49.01 17.45
C GLN A 604 -13.76 -50.44 17.23
N LYS A 605 -14.87 -50.61 16.49
CA LYS A 605 -15.42 -51.98 16.22
C LYS A 605 -14.76 -52.68 15.04
N GLY A 606 -13.85 -51.98 14.30
CA GLY A 606 -13.10 -52.59 13.19
C GLY A 606 -14.01 -53.23 12.14
N ILE A 607 -15.16 -52.61 11.88
CA ILE A 607 -16.04 -53.01 10.78
C ILE A 607 -15.54 -52.30 9.54
N ASP A 608 -14.91 -53.10 8.65
CA ASP A 608 -14.48 -52.66 7.32
C ASP A 608 -15.67 -52.31 6.43
#